data_4d50769a979cc61a3728613c5f70354c
#
_entry.id   4d50769a979cc61a3728613c5f70354c
#
_cell.length_a   1.000
_cell.length_b   1.000
_cell.length_c   1.000
_cell.angle_alpha   90.00
_cell.angle_beta   90.00
_cell.angle_gamma   90.00
#
_symmetry.space_group_name_H-M   'P 1'
#
loop_
_entity.id
_entity.type
_entity.pdbx_description
1 polymer ?
#
loop_
_entity_poly.entity_id
_entity_poly.type
_entity_poly.pdbx_seq_one_letter_code
_entity_poly.pdbx_strand_id
1 'polypeptide(L)'
;MLSQAERNQIIDLINREVVPAIGCTEPIAVALCTARAAETLGGEPEKITVRLSANILKNAMGVGIPGTGMIGLPIAVALGALVGRSEYQLEVLRDVTPEAVERGRRMIDGRRIAICLKKDVDEKLYIEAEAEAAGHRAVAVIAGGHTSFVFVSRDGETLLDRRTPAAGGGEEDVPLTLARIWDFAMTSPLDELRFILETSRLNKAAAERSFAGEFGHCVGRTLCCDRERKVMGDSIFTRILSYTSAACDARMAGAMIPVMSNSGS
;
A
#
# COMPACT_ATOMS: atom_id res chain seq x y z
N MET A 1 -33.72 1.83 6.05
CA MET A 1 -33.12 0.96 4.99
C MET A 1 -32.55 1.84 3.89
N LEU A 2 -31.35 1.56 3.48
CA LEU A 2 -30.70 2.26 2.36
C LEU A 2 -31.38 1.89 1.03
N SER A 3 -31.51 2.87 0.15
CA SER A 3 -31.92 2.64 -1.24
C SER A 3 -30.85 1.83 -2.01
N GLN A 4 -31.22 1.25 -3.16
CA GLN A 4 -30.26 0.57 -4.03
C GLN A 4 -29.11 1.50 -4.45
N ALA A 5 -29.41 2.75 -4.77
CA ALA A 5 -28.41 3.73 -5.18
C ALA A 5 -27.40 4.01 -4.06
N GLU A 6 -27.86 4.17 -2.81
CA GLU A 6 -26.99 4.37 -1.66
C GLU A 6 -26.13 3.13 -1.36
N ARG A 7 -26.69 1.92 -1.50
CA ARG A 7 -25.90 0.69 -1.35
C ARG A 7 -24.82 0.59 -2.43
N ASN A 8 -25.15 0.88 -3.68
CA ASN A 8 -24.17 0.87 -4.77
C ASN A 8 -23.02 1.87 -4.51
N GLN A 9 -23.31 3.08 -4.06
CA GLN A 9 -22.27 4.04 -3.69
C GLN A 9 -21.32 3.51 -2.60
N ILE A 10 -21.86 2.82 -1.59
CA ILE A 10 -21.02 2.20 -0.53
C ILE A 10 -20.21 1.04 -1.11
N ILE A 11 -20.79 0.21 -1.97
CA ILE A 11 -20.08 -0.91 -2.62
C ILE A 11 -18.96 -0.39 -3.52
N ASP A 12 -19.21 0.66 -4.31
CA ASP A 12 -18.20 1.29 -5.16
C ASP A 12 -17.05 1.88 -4.33
N LEU A 13 -17.38 2.52 -3.21
CA LEU A 13 -16.40 3.00 -2.26
C LEU A 13 -15.54 1.85 -1.69
N ILE A 14 -16.16 0.75 -1.25
CA ILE A 14 -15.42 -0.41 -0.74
C ILE A 14 -14.52 -0.99 -1.83
N ASN A 15 -15.01 -1.18 -3.05
CA ASN A 15 -14.22 -1.72 -4.16
C ASN A 15 -13.04 -0.82 -4.55
N ARG A 16 -13.18 0.50 -4.39
CA ARG A 16 -12.11 1.47 -4.63
C ARG A 16 -11.05 1.45 -3.53
N GLU A 17 -11.48 1.37 -2.26
CA GLU A 17 -10.61 1.53 -1.10
C GLU A 17 -10.02 0.23 -0.60
N VAL A 18 -10.69 -0.90 -0.80
CA VAL A 18 -10.28 -2.22 -0.30
C VAL A 18 -9.80 -3.06 -1.47
N VAL A 19 -8.49 -3.06 -1.68
CA VAL A 19 -7.84 -3.68 -2.84
C VAL A 19 -6.73 -4.65 -2.42
N PRO A 20 -6.39 -5.65 -3.26
CA PRO A 20 -5.23 -6.50 -3.03
C PRO A 20 -3.94 -5.68 -2.98
N ALA A 21 -3.09 -5.99 -2.01
CA ALA A 21 -1.77 -5.38 -1.87
C ALA A 21 -0.75 -6.42 -1.38
N ILE A 22 0.51 -6.29 -1.79
CA ILE A 22 1.63 -7.08 -1.28
C ILE A 22 2.49 -6.17 -0.41
N GLY A 23 2.54 -6.43 0.90
CA GLY A 23 3.24 -5.61 1.88
C GLY A 23 2.41 -4.44 2.42
N CYS A 24 3.08 -3.52 3.14
CA CYS A 24 2.46 -2.32 3.69
C CYS A 24 2.21 -1.28 2.60
N THR A 25 1.04 -0.64 2.61
CA THR A 25 0.59 0.26 1.54
C THR A 25 1.49 1.50 1.37
N GLU A 26 2.01 2.07 2.46
CA GLU A 26 2.81 3.30 2.39
C GLU A 26 4.13 3.11 1.64
N PRO A 27 5.02 2.16 2.01
CA PRO A 27 6.26 1.97 1.23
C PRO A 27 5.98 1.44 -0.18
N ILE A 28 4.90 0.69 -0.38
CA ILE A 28 4.50 0.21 -1.70
C ILE A 28 4.00 1.37 -2.58
N ALA A 29 3.26 2.33 -2.03
CA ALA A 29 2.88 3.54 -2.76
C ALA A 29 4.11 4.40 -3.13
N VAL A 30 5.13 4.44 -2.26
CA VAL A 30 6.41 5.09 -2.59
C VAL A 30 7.13 4.35 -3.72
N ALA A 31 7.18 3.02 -3.69
CA ALA A 31 7.72 2.22 -4.79
C ALA A 31 6.93 2.42 -6.10
N LEU A 32 5.59 2.49 -6.01
CA LEU A 32 4.70 2.75 -7.15
C LEU A 32 4.98 4.13 -7.77
N CYS A 33 5.10 5.17 -6.95
CA CYS A 33 5.42 6.51 -7.41
C CYS A 33 6.79 6.54 -8.10
N THR A 34 7.78 5.84 -7.52
CA THR A 34 9.12 5.74 -8.10
C THR A 34 9.15 4.95 -9.39
N ALA A 35 8.39 3.84 -9.47
CA ALA A 35 8.22 3.07 -10.71
C ALA A 35 7.69 3.95 -11.85
N ARG A 36 6.65 4.74 -11.56
CA ARG A 36 6.08 5.67 -12.55
C ARG A 36 7.07 6.72 -13.01
N ALA A 37 7.88 7.28 -12.10
CA ALA A 37 8.92 8.24 -12.45
C ALA A 37 10.01 7.58 -13.33
N ALA A 38 10.46 6.36 -13.00
CA ALA A 38 11.46 5.63 -13.77
C ALA A 38 10.93 5.21 -15.16
N GLU A 39 9.70 4.73 -15.26
CA GLU A 39 9.03 4.43 -16.54
C GLU A 39 8.94 5.69 -17.42
N THR A 40 8.59 6.83 -16.83
CA THR A 40 8.49 8.11 -17.54
C THR A 40 9.86 8.61 -17.99
N LEU A 41 10.91 8.39 -17.20
CA LEU A 41 12.30 8.69 -17.59
C LEU A 41 12.74 7.87 -18.80
N GLY A 42 12.29 6.61 -18.89
CA GLY A 42 12.60 5.70 -20.00
C GLY A 42 13.92 4.94 -19.86
N GLY A 43 14.47 4.86 -18.66
CA GLY A 43 15.71 4.13 -18.36
C GLY A 43 16.00 4.01 -16.88
N GLU A 44 17.06 3.28 -16.52
CA GLU A 44 17.49 3.15 -15.12
C GLU A 44 17.98 4.52 -14.60
N PRO A 45 17.40 5.04 -13.49
CA PRO A 45 17.82 6.32 -12.93
C PRO A 45 19.22 6.25 -12.36
N GLU A 46 20.02 7.28 -12.59
CA GLU A 46 21.31 7.50 -11.93
C GLU A 46 21.12 8.07 -10.52
N LYS A 47 20.07 8.87 -10.33
CA LYS A 47 19.71 9.48 -9.07
C LYS A 47 18.20 9.52 -8.89
N ILE A 48 17.76 9.29 -7.66
CA ILE A 48 16.35 9.34 -7.27
C ILE A 48 16.21 10.21 -6.04
N THR A 49 15.29 11.17 -6.09
CA THR A 49 14.92 11.97 -4.92
C THR A 49 13.43 11.78 -4.63
N VAL A 50 13.12 11.33 -3.41
CA VAL A 50 11.74 11.14 -2.98
C VAL A 50 11.41 12.14 -1.87
N ARG A 51 10.29 12.85 -2.01
CA ARG A 51 9.80 13.82 -1.03
C ARG A 51 8.43 13.35 -0.52
N LEU A 52 8.29 13.22 0.79
CA LEU A 52 7.16 12.57 1.44
C LEU A 52 6.52 13.46 2.48
N SER A 53 5.19 13.38 2.63
CA SER A 53 4.54 13.92 3.82
C SER A 53 5.03 13.23 5.10
N ALA A 54 4.92 13.90 6.23
CA ALA A 54 5.36 13.37 7.52
C ALA A 54 4.68 12.04 7.88
N ASN A 55 3.41 11.90 7.51
CA ASN A 55 2.65 10.67 7.79
C ASN A 55 3.18 9.47 7.00
N ILE A 56 3.39 9.63 5.69
CA ILE A 56 3.98 8.57 4.84
C ILE A 56 5.38 8.21 5.32
N LEU A 57 6.24 9.20 5.59
CA LEU A 57 7.59 8.96 6.07
C LEU A 57 7.59 8.15 7.37
N LYS A 58 6.79 8.56 8.36
CA LYS A 58 6.67 7.86 9.65
C LYS A 58 6.21 6.41 9.49
N ASN A 59 5.17 6.17 8.69
CA ASN A 59 4.57 4.85 8.57
C ASN A 59 5.40 3.88 7.74
N ALA A 60 6.21 4.38 6.80
CA ALA A 60 6.97 3.55 5.88
C ALA A 60 8.38 3.18 6.36
N MET A 61 8.90 3.86 7.38
CA MET A 61 10.32 3.73 7.81
C MET A 61 10.68 2.35 8.38
N GLY A 62 9.76 1.69 9.09
CA GLY A 62 10.06 0.53 9.92
C GLY A 62 9.47 -0.79 9.45
N VAL A 63 8.97 -0.87 8.21
CA VAL A 63 8.28 -2.07 7.71
C VAL A 63 9.12 -2.85 6.70
N GLY A 64 8.94 -4.17 6.69
CA GLY A 64 9.58 -5.08 5.75
C GLY A 64 9.09 -4.86 4.31
N ILE A 65 10.03 -4.86 3.36
CA ILE A 65 9.70 -4.72 1.95
C ILE A 65 9.61 -6.10 1.30
N PRO A 66 8.52 -6.37 0.58
CA PRO A 66 8.23 -7.69 0.04
C PRO A 66 9.39 -8.30 -0.76
N GLY A 67 9.70 -9.56 -0.46
CA GLY A 67 10.71 -10.34 -1.19
C GLY A 67 12.17 -9.95 -0.94
N THR A 68 12.46 -9.00 -0.04
CA THR A 68 13.82 -8.44 0.12
C THR A 68 14.56 -8.90 1.37
N GLY A 69 13.84 -9.27 2.42
CA GLY A 69 14.41 -9.42 3.77
C GLY A 69 14.94 -8.10 4.36
N MET A 70 14.63 -6.97 3.74
CA MET A 70 15.09 -5.63 4.15
C MET A 70 13.91 -4.78 4.63
N ILE A 71 14.24 -3.73 5.36
CA ILE A 71 13.28 -2.82 5.99
C ILE A 71 13.44 -1.42 5.39
N GLY A 72 12.33 -0.72 5.24
CA GLY A 72 12.29 0.73 5.04
C GLY A 72 12.34 1.19 3.60
N LEU A 73 12.23 2.49 3.45
CA LEU A 73 12.04 3.18 2.18
C LEU A 73 13.16 3.04 1.15
N PRO A 74 14.47 3.03 1.53
CA PRO A 74 15.53 3.02 0.52
C PRO A 74 15.41 1.85 -0.46
N ILE A 75 15.15 0.64 0.05
CA ILE A 75 15.02 -0.54 -0.82
C ILE A 75 13.69 -0.53 -1.60
N ALA A 76 12.61 0.00 -1.03
CA ALA A 76 11.35 0.16 -1.75
C ALA A 76 11.49 1.10 -2.95
N VAL A 77 12.19 2.23 -2.77
CA VAL A 77 12.51 3.19 -3.84
C VAL A 77 13.40 2.56 -4.90
N ALA A 78 14.48 1.86 -4.50
CA ALA A 78 15.38 1.20 -5.44
C ALA A 78 14.64 0.17 -6.31
N LEU A 79 13.82 -0.69 -5.70
CA LEU A 79 13.09 -1.73 -6.42
C LEU A 79 11.96 -1.16 -7.27
N GLY A 80 11.28 -0.11 -6.80
CA GLY A 80 10.32 0.62 -7.62
C GLY A 80 10.94 1.08 -8.93
N ALA A 81 12.14 1.65 -8.88
CA ALA A 81 12.85 2.12 -10.05
C ALA A 81 13.43 1.01 -10.96
N LEU A 82 13.85 -0.12 -10.37
CA LEU A 82 14.56 -1.17 -11.10
C LEU A 82 13.65 -2.20 -11.75
N VAL A 83 12.56 -2.57 -11.08
CA VAL A 83 11.67 -3.67 -11.48
C VAL A 83 10.19 -3.35 -11.32
N GLY A 84 9.85 -2.23 -10.66
CA GLY A 84 8.47 -1.85 -10.45
C GLY A 84 7.76 -1.56 -11.76
N ARG A 85 6.49 -2.02 -11.84
CA ARG A 85 5.58 -1.69 -12.94
C ARG A 85 4.38 -0.97 -12.38
N SER A 86 4.20 0.29 -12.77
CA SER A 86 3.14 1.14 -12.21
C SER A 86 1.73 0.62 -12.52
N GLU A 87 1.57 -0.18 -13.58
CA GLU A 87 0.30 -0.84 -13.92
C GLU A 87 -0.18 -1.84 -12.86
N TYR A 88 0.74 -2.39 -12.04
CA TYR A 88 0.39 -3.34 -10.98
C TYR A 88 -0.09 -2.67 -9.68
N GLN A 89 -0.18 -1.36 -9.65
CA GLN A 89 -0.68 -0.63 -8.50
C GLN A 89 0.01 -1.06 -7.19
N LEU A 90 -0.73 -1.45 -6.16
CA LEU A 90 -0.16 -1.89 -4.88
C LEU A 90 0.50 -3.28 -4.91
N GLU A 91 0.59 -3.91 -6.07
CA GLU A 91 1.41 -5.11 -6.31
C GLU A 91 2.68 -4.79 -7.11
N VAL A 92 3.09 -3.53 -7.18
CA VAL A 92 4.20 -3.00 -8.01
C VAL A 92 5.51 -3.78 -7.87
N LEU A 93 5.76 -4.42 -6.73
CA LEU A 93 6.96 -5.20 -6.44
C LEU A 93 6.76 -6.73 -6.57
N ARG A 94 5.66 -7.19 -7.17
CA ARG A 94 5.38 -8.63 -7.26
C ARG A 94 6.43 -9.44 -8.03
N ASP A 95 7.15 -8.80 -8.96
CA ASP A 95 8.16 -9.43 -9.81
C ASP A 95 9.60 -9.25 -9.25
N VAL A 96 9.75 -8.93 -7.95
CA VAL A 96 11.06 -8.79 -7.31
C VAL A 96 11.82 -10.11 -7.31
N THR A 97 13.10 -10.06 -7.73
CA THR A 97 14.02 -11.18 -7.71
C THR A 97 15.23 -10.92 -6.81
N PRO A 98 15.97 -11.95 -6.36
CA PRO A 98 17.19 -11.75 -5.59
C PRO A 98 18.21 -10.86 -6.29
N GLU A 99 18.34 -10.95 -7.61
CA GLU A 99 19.24 -10.12 -8.41
C GLU A 99 18.82 -8.64 -8.39
N ALA A 100 17.51 -8.37 -8.44
CA ALA A 100 16.98 -7.03 -8.32
C ALA A 100 17.26 -6.44 -6.92
N VAL A 101 17.15 -7.25 -5.88
CA VAL A 101 17.48 -6.84 -4.49
C VAL A 101 18.96 -6.45 -4.41
N GLU A 102 19.87 -7.24 -4.97
CA GLU A 102 21.30 -6.92 -4.97
C GLU A 102 21.62 -5.65 -5.78
N ARG A 103 20.93 -5.42 -6.91
CA ARG A 103 21.03 -4.15 -7.64
C ARG A 103 20.52 -2.98 -6.79
N GLY A 104 19.41 -3.17 -6.09
CA GLY A 104 18.84 -2.18 -5.18
C GLY A 104 19.80 -1.82 -4.04
N ARG A 105 20.48 -2.80 -3.44
CA ARG A 105 21.52 -2.57 -2.42
C ARG A 105 22.65 -1.70 -2.99
N ARG A 106 23.15 -2.01 -4.19
CA ARG A 106 24.20 -1.20 -4.83
C ARG A 106 23.74 0.25 -5.08
N MET A 107 22.47 0.49 -5.41
CA MET A 107 21.94 1.86 -5.55
C MET A 107 21.97 2.61 -4.21
N ILE A 108 21.61 1.92 -3.12
CA ILE A 108 21.62 2.49 -1.76
C ILE A 108 23.06 2.80 -1.32
N ASP A 109 23.97 1.85 -1.46
CA ASP A 109 25.39 1.98 -1.08
C ASP A 109 26.07 3.08 -1.91
N GLY A 110 25.70 3.19 -3.18
CA GLY A 110 26.16 4.27 -4.08
C GLY A 110 25.52 5.63 -3.82
N ARG A 111 24.69 5.77 -2.77
CA ARG A 111 24.00 7.02 -2.39
C ARG A 111 23.20 7.65 -3.54
N ARG A 112 22.63 6.82 -4.40
CA ARG A 112 21.83 7.27 -5.54
C ARG A 112 20.40 7.66 -5.14
N ILE A 113 19.99 7.41 -3.89
CA ILE A 113 18.65 7.62 -3.36
C ILE A 113 18.68 8.65 -2.23
N ALA A 114 17.91 9.70 -2.37
CA ALA A 114 17.64 10.69 -1.33
C ALA A 114 16.17 10.66 -0.92
N ILE A 115 15.90 10.57 0.38
CA ILE A 115 14.54 10.59 0.94
C ILE A 115 14.42 11.80 1.86
N CYS A 116 13.46 12.66 1.57
CA CYS A 116 13.29 13.94 2.22
C CYS A 116 11.86 14.12 2.73
N LEU A 117 11.72 14.83 3.83
CA LEU A 117 10.42 15.36 4.26
C LEU A 117 10.01 16.50 3.31
N LYS A 118 8.81 16.41 2.74
CA LYS A 118 8.19 17.53 2.03
C LYS A 118 7.59 18.46 3.08
N LYS A 119 8.12 19.67 3.16
CA LYS A 119 7.57 20.74 3.97
C LYS A 119 6.44 21.41 3.18
N ASP A 120 5.52 22.02 3.88
CA ASP A 120 4.45 22.85 3.29
C ASP A 120 3.46 22.06 2.39
N VAL A 121 3.13 20.81 2.80
CA VAL A 121 2.02 20.05 2.25
C VAL A 121 1.03 19.72 3.38
N ASP A 122 -0.24 20.02 3.13
CA ASP A 122 -1.33 19.74 4.08
C ASP A 122 -1.86 18.32 3.94
N GLU A 123 -1.63 17.68 2.78
CA GLU A 123 -2.07 16.33 2.51
C GLU A 123 -1.33 15.31 3.40
N LYS A 124 -2.10 14.52 4.12
CA LYS A 124 -1.58 13.42 4.94
C LYS A 124 -0.85 12.38 4.08
N LEU A 125 -1.35 12.15 2.86
CA LEU A 125 -0.78 11.28 1.88
C LEU A 125 -0.24 12.10 0.70
N TYR A 126 1.07 12.32 0.69
CA TYR A 126 1.80 12.96 -0.41
C TYR A 126 3.13 12.27 -0.65
N ILE A 127 3.36 11.87 -1.89
CA ILE A 127 4.57 11.22 -2.38
C ILE A 127 4.96 11.87 -3.69
N GLU A 128 6.17 12.40 -3.76
CA GLU A 128 6.78 12.94 -4.98
C GLU A 128 8.07 12.17 -5.24
N ALA A 129 8.17 11.52 -6.39
CA ALA A 129 9.37 10.83 -6.85
C ALA A 129 9.94 11.55 -8.07
N GLU A 130 11.22 11.88 -8.00
CA GLU A 130 12.02 12.49 -9.06
C GLU A 130 13.13 11.54 -9.45
N ALA A 131 13.21 11.18 -10.72
CA ALA A 131 14.20 10.30 -11.31
C ALA A 131 15.01 11.05 -12.35
N GLU A 132 16.35 10.94 -12.28
CA GLU A 132 17.29 11.64 -13.15
C GLU A 132 18.29 10.65 -13.75
N ALA A 133 18.56 10.75 -15.05
CA ALA A 133 19.64 10.04 -15.76
C ALA A 133 20.01 10.75 -17.07
N ALA A 134 21.28 10.78 -17.41
CA ALA A 134 21.80 11.30 -18.71
C ALA A 134 21.29 12.72 -19.04
N GLY A 135 21.08 13.58 -18.04
CA GLY A 135 20.56 14.94 -18.22
C GLY A 135 19.03 15.03 -18.38
N HIS A 136 18.33 13.91 -18.39
CA HIS A 136 16.87 13.84 -18.40
C HIS A 136 16.32 13.75 -16.98
N ARG A 137 15.09 14.25 -16.79
CA ARG A 137 14.40 14.28 -15.49
C ARG A 137 12.93 13.90 -15.66
N ALA A 138 12.45 13.01 -14.82
CA ALA A 138 11.04 12.69 -14.72
C ALA A 138 10.53 12.85 -13.29
N VAL A 139 9.29 13.30 -13.14
CA VAL A 139 8.64 13.48 -11.83
C VAL A 139 7.28 12.80 -11.87
N ALA A 140 6.95 12.07 -10.81
CA ALA A 140 5.62 11.55 -10.55
C ALA A 140 5.17 11.96 -9.14
N VAL A 141 3.87 12.24 -8.98
CA VAL A 141 3.28 12.60 -7.68
C VAL A 141 2.02 11.78 -7.44
N ILE A 142 1.95 11.19 -6.25
CA ILE A 142 0.75 10.57 -5.70
C ILE A 142 0.27 11.43 -4.54
N ALA A 143 -1.03 11.75 -4.49
CA ALA A 143 -1.64 12.51 -3.40
C ALA A 143 -3.09 12.10 -3.16
N GLY A 144 -3.55 12.18 -1.91
CA GLY A 144 -4.93 11.89 -1.50
C GLY A 144 -5.26 10.40 -1.37
N GLY A 145 -4.69 9.53 -2.19
CA GLY A 145 -4.86 8.07 -2.15
C GLY A 145 -3.60 7.36 -2.59
N HIS A 146 -3.35 6.13 -2.11
CA HIS A 146 -2.08 5.39 -2.32
C HIS A 146 -1.75 5.07 -3.79
N THR A 147 -2.74 5.12 -4.68
CA THR A 147 -2.60 4.86 -6.12
C THR A 147 -2.99 6.04 -7.00
N SER A 148 -3.35 7.18 -6.38
CA SER A 148 -3.86 8.34 -7.07
C SER A 148 -2.74 9.21 -7.61
N PHE A 149 -2.33 8.98 -8.87
CA PHE A 149 -1.39 9.86 -9.55
C PHE A 149 -2.06 11.20 -9.87
N VAL A 150 -1.51 12.29 -9.33
CA VAL A 150 -1.99 13.65 -9.53
C VAL A 150 -1.10 14.46 -10.47
N PHE A 151 0.16 14.06 -10.65
CA PHE A 151 1.08 14.76 -11.55
C PHE A 151 2.13 13.80 -12.12
N VAL A 152 2.44 13.95 -13.41
CA VAL A 152 3.56 13.27 -14.07
C VAL A 152 4.15 14.21 -15.10
N SER A 153 5.48 14.37 -15.13
CA SER A 153 6.18 15.16 -16.12
C SER A 153 7.51 14.54 -16.54
N ARG A 154 8.00 14.93 -17.73
CA ARG A 154 9.34 14.59 -18.22
C ARG A 154 9.96 15.82 -18.84
N ASP A 155 11.19 16.15 -18.46
CA ASP A 155 11.98 17.27 -18.99
C ASP A 155 11.23 18.62 -19.04
N GLY A 156 10.33 18.82 -18.06
CA GLY A 156 9.46 20.00 -17.99
C GLY A 156 8.15 19.91 -18.76
N GLU A 157 8.00 18.91 -19.63
CA GLU A 157 6.71 18.62 -20.28
C GLU A 157 5.78 17.90 -19.33
N THR A 158 4.56 18.44 -19.17
CA THR A 158 3.52 17.83 -18.31
C THR A 158 2.75 16.78 -19.07
N LEU A 159 2.80 15.53 -18.59
CA LEU A 159 2.07 14.39 -19.16
C LEU A 159 0.74 14.14 -18.43
N LEU A 160 0.66 14.48 -17.15
CA LEU A 160 -0.55 14.41 -16.32
C LEU A 160 -0.53 15.56 -15.31
N ASP A 161 -1.62 16.31 -15.20
CA ASP A 161 -1.82 17.28 -14.11
C ASP A 161 -3.29 17.25 -13.62
N ARG A 162 -3.45 16.74 -12.41
CA ARG A 162 -4.73 16.69 -11.67
C ARG A 162 -4.60 17.36 -10.29
N ARG A 163 -3.56 18.18 -10.09
CA ARG A 163 -3.27 18.83 -8.80
C ARG A 163 -4.23 19.96 -8.45
N THR A 164 -4.86 20.56 -9.45
CA THR A 164 -5.92 21.53 -9.19
C THR A 164 -7.17 20.76 -8.83
N PRO A 165 -7.82 21.00 -7.67
CA PRO A 165 -9.14 20.49 -7.43
C PRO A 165 -10.02 20.97 -8.58
N ALA A 166 -10.59 20.05 -9.34
CA ALA A 166 -11.68 20.41 -10.24
C ALA A 166 -12.72 21.11 -9.36
N ALA A 167 -12.93 22.39 -9.61
CA ALA A 167 -13.92 23.17 -8.89
C ALA A 167 -15.26 22.40 -8.99
N GLY A 168 -15.65 21.71 -7.92
CA GLY A 168 -16.95 21.07 -7.80
C GLY A 168 -17.12 19.66 -8.37
N GLY A 169 -16.04 18.86 -8.58
CA GLY A 169 -16.15 17.53 -9.19
C GLY A 169 -15.48 16.38 -8.45
N GLY A 170 -15.21 16.49 -7.16
CA GLY A 170 -15.00 15.31 -6.32
C GLY A 170 -16.33 14.56 -6.27
N GLU A 171 -16.38 13.26 -6.59
CA GLU A 171 -17.50 12.42 -6.18
C GLU A 171 -17.75 12.74 -4.70
N GLU A 172 -18.97 13.21 -4.39
CA GLU A 172 -19.33 13.53 -3.01
C GLU A 172 -19.01 12.29 -2.18
N ASP A 173 -18.09 12.42 -1.24
CA ASP A 173 -17.75 11.31 -0.33
C ASP A 173 -19.04 10.81 0.31
N VAL A 174 -19.32 9.53 0.13
CA VAL A 174 -20.51 8.91 0.72
C VAL A 174 -20.49 9.21 2.22
N PRO A 175 -21.46 9.96 2.78
CA PRO A 175 -21.43 10.32 4.18
C PRO A 175 -21.63 9.06 5.05
N LEU A 176 -20.52 8.44 5.45
CA LEU A 176 -20.52 7.25 6.30
C LEU A 176 -20.72 7.63 7.76
N THR A 177 -21.97 7.55 8.22
CA THR A 177 -22.28 7.58 9.67
C THR A 177 -22.33 6.14 10.20
N LEU A 178 -22.13 5.95 11.49
CA LEU A 178 -22.27 4.63 12.14
C LEU A 178 -23.64 4.00 11.86
N ALA A 179 -24.69 4.80 11.86
CA ALA A 179 -26.04 4.33 11.54
C ALA A 179 -26.16 3.81 10.09
N ARG A 180 -25.54 4.50 9.11
CA ARG A 180 -25.54 4.05 7.72
C ARG A 180 -24.70 2.78 7.52
N ILE A 181 -23.54 2.69 8.16
CA ILE A 181 -22.70 1.50 8.13
C ILE A 181 -23.47 0.30 8.72
N TRP A 182 -24.13 0.51 9.83
CA TRP A 182 -24.95 -0.53 10.49
C TRP A 182 -26.11 -0.96 9.60
N ASP A 183 -26.85 0.00 9.03
CA ASP A 183 -27.98 -0.30 8.14
C ASP A 183 -27.49 -1.07 6.90
N PHE A 184 -26.39 -0.63 6.28
CA PHE A 184 -25.77 -1.34 5.17
C PHE A 184 -25.41 -2.78 5.53
N ALA A 185 -24.70 -2.99 6.64
CA ALA A 185 -24.23 -4.31 7.04
C ALA A 185 -25.39 -5.28 7.41
N MET A 186 -26.48 -4.75 7.97
CA MET A 186 -27.58 -5.57 8.48
C MET A 186 -28.71 -5.81 7.49
N THR A 187 -28.82 -4.96 6.45
CA THR A 187 -30.01 -4.99 5.56
C THR A 187 -29.68 -5.21 4.08
N SER A 188 -28.39 -5.10 3.67
CA SER A 188 -28.00 -5.35 2.28
C SER A 188 -28.16 -6.82 1.90
N PRO A 189 -28.67 -7.11 0.69
CA PRO A 189 -28.74 -8.47 0.18
C PRO A 189 -27.38 -9.14 0.14
N LEU A 190 -27.27 -10.38 0.60
CA LEU A 190 -25.98 -11.10 0.65
C LEU A 190 -25.33 -11.26 -0.71
N ASP A 191 -26.12 -11.32 -1.78
CA ASP A 191 -25.60 -11.44 -3.15
C ASP A 191 -24.85 -10.17 -3.59
N GLU A 192 -25.24 -9.00 -3.11
CA GLU A 192 -24.53 -7.73 -3.36
C GLU A 192 -23.18 -7.66 -2.62
N LEU A 193 -23.01 -8.46 -1.57
CA LEU A 193 -21.83 -8.43 -0.68
C LEU A 193 -20.82 -9.58 -0.94
N ARG A 194 -21.06 -10.43 -1.94
CA ARG A 194 -20.21 -11.62 -2.21
C ARG A 194 -18.73 -11.27 -2.44
N PHE A 195 -18.43 -10.11 -3.01
CA PHE A 195 -17.06 -9.66 -3.23
C PHE A 195 -16.23 -9.56 -1.95
N ILE A 196 -16.86 -9.33 -0.79
CA ILE A 196 -16.19 -9.29 0.53
C ILE A 196 -15.54 -10.63 0.89
N LEU A 197 -16.04 -11.75 0.36
CA LEU A 197 -15.46 -13.08 0.60
C LEU A 197 -14.02 -13.20 0.09
N GLU A 198 -13.66 -12.42 -0.92
CA GLU A 198 -12.26 -12.37 -1.40
C GLU A 198 -11.31 -11.85 -0.32
N THR A 199 -11.76 -10.90 0.50
CA THR A 199 -11.01 -10.43 1.68
C THR A 199 -10.71 -11.58 2.65
N SER A 200 -11.71 -12.40 2.94
CA SER A 200 -11.53 -13.58 3.79
C SER A 200 -10.55 -14.59 3.18
N ARG A 201 -10.65 -14.84 1.88
CA ARG A 201 -9.78 -15.79 1.17
C ARG A 201 -8.31 -15.35 1.23
N LEU A 202 -8.02 -14.10 0.87
CA LEU A 202 -6.65 -13.57 0.84
C LEU A 202 -6.05 -13.46 2.24
N ASN A 203 -6.77 -12.88 3.17
CA ASN A 203 -6.25 -12.63 4.51
C ASN A 203 -6.10 -13.93 5.33
N LYS A 204 -6.99 -14.92 5.10
CA LYS A 204 -6.84 -16.26 5.68
C LYS A 204 -5.57 -16.96 5.16
N ALA A 205 -5.31 -16.91 3.85
CA ALA A 205 -4.11 -17.49 3.27
C ALA A 205 -2.83 -16.86 3.84
N ALA A 206 -2.83 -15.53 4.02
CA ALA A 206 -1.73 -14.82 4.67
C ALA A 206 -1.53 -15.25 6.13
N ALA A 207 -2.62 -15.39 6.89
CA ALA A 207 -2.57 -15.85 8.28
C ALA A 207 -2.03 -17.29 8.37
N GLU A 208 -2.52 -18.21 7.54
CA GLU A 208 -2.06 -19.60 7.50
C GLU A 208 -0.56 -19.70 7.17
N ARG A 209 -0.08 -18.87 6.25
CA ARG A 209 1.36 -18.75 5.96
C ARG A 209 2.14 -18.25 7.17
N SER A 210 1.60 -17.26 7.89
CA SER A 210 2.23 -16.71 9.09
C SER A 210 2.30 -17.76 10.23
N PHE A 211 1.26 -18.57 10.40
CA PHE A 211 1.29 -19.66 11.39
C PHE A 211 2.34 -20.74 11.08
N ALA A 212 2.61 -21.00 9.80
CA ALA A 212 3.58 -21.97 9.35
C ALA A 212 5.03 -21.47 9.40
N GLY A 213 5.25 -20.15 9.55
CA GLY A 213 6.57 -19.52 9.53
C GLY A 213 6.82 -18.63 10.74
N GLU A 214 7.93 -17.89 10.67
CA GLU A 214 8.28 -16.85 11.64
C GLU A 214 8.24 -15.50 10.93
N PHE A 215 7.22 -14.71 11.23
CA PHE A 215 7.01 -13.40 10.63
C PHE A 215 6.79 -12.34 11.72
N GLY A 216 7.54 -11.25 11.65
CA GLY A 216 7.40 -10.12 12.55
C GLY A 216 7.51 -10.53 14.02
N HIS A 217 6.55 -10.13 14.82
CA HIS A 217 6.50 -10.45 16.25
C HIS A 217 5.78 -11.76 16.57
N CYS A 218 5.28 -12.48 15.58
CA CYS A 218 4.51 -13.70 15.74
C CYS A 218 3.31 -13.56 16.68
N VAL A 219 2.66 -12.40 16.70
CA VAL A 219 1.54 -12.08 17.61
C VAL A 219 0.38 -13.05 17.38
N GLY A 220 0.00 -13.25 16.11
CA GLY A 220 -1.08 -14.17 15.77
C GLY A 220 -0.81 -15.60 16.23
N ARG A 221 0.41 -16.09 16.02
CA ARG A 221 0.85 -17.42 16.46
C ARG A 221 0.85 -17.55 17.98
N THR A 222 1.34 -16.53 18.68
CA THR A 222 1.34 -16.49 20.13
C THR A 222 -0.08 -16.57 20.68
N LEU A 223 -1.03 -15.83 20.12
CA LEU A 223 -2.44 -15.88 20.51
C LEU A 223 -3.08 -17.24 20.22
N CYS A 224 -2.75 -17.86 19.07
CA CYS A 224 -3.26 -19.17 18.68
C CYS A 224 -2.74 -20.30 19.58
N CYS A 225 -1.46 -20.24 19.95
CA CYS A 225 -0.77 -21.31 20.69
C CYS A 225 -0.86 -21.19 22.20
N ASP A 226 -1.45 -20.11 22.74
CA ASP A 226 -1.57 -19.86 24.18
C ASP A 226 -2.67 -20.71 24.84
N ARG A 227 -2.69 -22.02 24.50
CA ARG A 227 -3.63 -22.98 25.07
C ARG A 227 -3.36 -23.25 26.57
N GLU A 228 -2.10 -23.12 26.99
CA GLU A 228 -1.68 -23.42 28.36
C GLU A 228 -1.86 -22.21 29.29
N ARG A 229 -1.58 -21.01 28.80
CA ARG A 229 -1.64 -19.79 29.61
C ARG A 229 -3.02 -19.16 29.66
N LYS A 230 -3.87 -19.40 28.67
CA LYS A 230 -5.27 -18.94 28.57
C LYS A 230 -5.48 -17.45 28.92
N VAL A 231 -4.51 -16.61 28.60
CA VAL A 231 -4.57 -15.19 28.94
C VAL A 231 -5.81 -14.52 28.32
N MET A 232 -6.15 -14.93 27.09
CA MET A 232 -7.32 -14.40 26.35
C MET A 232 -8.50 -15.40 26.29
N GLY A 233 -8.33 -16.62 26.76
CA GLY A 233 -9.31 -17.69 26.63
C GLY A 233 -9.48 -18.22 25.20
N ASP A 234 -10.22 -19.33 25.05
CA ASP A 234 -10.57 -19.91 23.74
C ASP A 234 -11.97 -19.42 23.32
N SER A 235 -12.04 -18.22 22.79
CA SER A 235 -13.27 -17.61 22.27
C SER A 235 -13.17 -17.37 20.77
N ILE A 236 -14.33 -17.16 20.12
CA ILE A 236 -14.36 -16.75 18.71
C ILE A 236 -13.58 -15.45 18.49
N PHE A 237 -13.61 -14.52 19.43
CA PHE A 237 -12.85 -13.27 19.36
C PHE A 237 -11.34 -13.51 19.39
N THR A 238 -10.86 -14.40 20.26
CA THR A 238 -9.44 -14.78 20.32
C THR A 238 -9.00 -15.41 19.01
N ARG A 239 -9.82 -16.25 18.38
CA ARG A 239 -9.52 -16.85 17.08
C ARG A 239 -9.48 -15.80 15.97
N ILE A 240 -10.45 -14.90 15.91
CA ILE A 240 -10.45 -13.79 14.94
C ILE A 240 -9.20 -12.93 15.14
N LEU A 241 -8.90 -12.53 16.37
CA LEU A 241 -7.72 -11.72 16.69
C LEU A 241 -6.41 -12.43 16.31
N SER A 242 -6.32 -13.74 16.57
CA SER A 242 -5.15 -14.55 16.16
C SER A 242 -4.95 -14.54 14.64
N TYR A 243 -6.00 -14.79 13.85
CA TYR A 243 -5.90 -14.78 12.38
C TYR A 243 -5.59 -13.39 11.82
N THR A 244 -6.23 -12.34 12.32
CA THR A 244 -5.96 -10.97 11.86
C THR A 244 -4.55 -10.52 12.21
N SER A 245 -4.08 -10.84 13.43
CA SER A 245 -2.70 -10.55 13.84
C SER A 245 -1.68 -11.33 13.01
N ALA A 246 -1.94 -12.61 12.71
CA ALA A 246 -1.06 -13.43 11.89
C ALA A 246 -0.96 -12.90 10.45
N ALA A 247 -2.06 -12.49 9.84
CA ALA A 247 -2.04 -11.85 8.52
C ALA A 247 -1.24 -10.54 8.54
N CYS A 248 -1.39 -9.75 9.62
CA CYS A 248 -0.63 -8.53 9.83
C CYS A 248 0.87 -8.82 10.03
N ASP A 249 1.23 -9.82 10.84
CA ASP A 249 2.63 -10.22 11.03
C ASP A 249 3.31 -10.54 9.70
N ALA A 250 2.68 -11.35 8.84
CA ALA A 250 3.21 -11.68 7.52
C ALA A 250 3.35 -10.44 6.64
N ARG A 251 2.32 -9.60 6.59
CA ARG A 251 2.30 -8.36 5.79
C ARG A 251 3.40 -7.40 6.21
N MET A 252 3.52 -7.11 7.50
CA MET A 252 4.48 -6.13 8.03
C MET A 252 5.93 -6.62 7.95
N ALA A 253 6.14 -7.93 7.96
CA ALA A 253 7.46 -8.53 7.74
C ALA A 253 7.88 -8.57 6.27
N GLY A 254 7.03 -8.13 5.33
CA GLY A 254 7.34 -8.12 3.91
C GLY A 254 7.23 -9.50 3.25
N ALA A 255 6.29 -10.33 3.68
CA ALA A 255 5.98 -11.57 2.99
C ALA A 255 5.42 -11.28 1.59
N MET A 256 5.84 -12.09 0.60
CA MET A 256 5.33 -12.03 -0.78
C MET A 256 3.96 -12.70 -0.89
N ILE A 257 2.98 -12.17 -0.17
CA ILE A 257 1.62 -12.72 -0.10
C ILE A 257 0.64 -11.55 -0.24
N PRO A 258 -0.30 -11.63 -1.18
CA PRO A 258 -1.34 -10.63 -1.29
C PRO A 258 -2.29 -10.70 -0.09
N VAL A 259 -2.63 -9.55 0.44
CA VAL A 259 -3.67 -9.35 1.45
C VAL A 259 -4.68 -8.34 0.92
N MET A 260 -5.92 -8.44 1.34
CA MET A 260 -6.85 -7.35 1.08
C MET A 260 -6.56 -6.21 2.05
N SER A 261 -6.30 -5.04 1.52
CA SER A 261 -5.89 -3.86 2.29
C SER A 261 -6.76 -2.67 1.93
N ASN A 262 -7.01 -1.82 2.90
CA ASN A 262 -7.61 -0.52 2.67
C ASN A 262 -6.55 0.41 2.05
N SER A 263 -6.87 1.08 0.95
CA SER A 263 -6.01 2.05 0.29
C SER A 263 -6.08 3.46 0.91
N GLY A 264 -7.13 3.73 1.68
CA GLY A 264 -7.26 4.93 2.51
C GLY A 264 -6.81 4.63 3.94
N SER A 265 -5.94 5.38 4.46
CA SER A 265 -5.48 5.25 5.86
C SER A 265 -6.23 6.20 6.76
#